data_e7d7939792e77888bc8baa44f55f8ae1
#
_entry.id   e7d7939792e77888bc8baa44f55f8ae1
#
_cell.length_a   1.000
_cell.length_b   1.000
_cell.length_c   1.000
_cell.angle_alpha   90.00
_cell.angle_beta   90.00
_cell.angle_gamma   90.00
#
_symmetry.space_group_name_H-M   'P 1'
#
loop_
_entity.id
_entity.type
_entity.pdbx_description
1 polymer ?
#
loop_
_entity_poly.entity_id
_entity_poly.type
_entity_poly.pdbx_seq_one_letter_code
_entity_poly.pdbx_strand_id
1 'polypeptide(L)'
;MAAFSTKGLTVWLSQVPGTSPTAKTITNVTNAKPAVVTLSSTDIASINQGDVVSVAGTGIASLDGKTFIAGLPDDVAFTFALQGSDASSAPAPSTTGTVTNLQGNLVEFCLSTIDYTQSPAQAISVGTTCDPAAQIAGEPQAGSLSIAGFVDFAKPGYLEFMKAVDDQLPRTLVIRLPTTAVPSGNGAIIYPSVTATGYSESYGVNAAAAFTGEFTLGTKPTYVLT
;
A
#
# COMPACT_ATOMS: atom_id res chain seq x y z
N MET A 1 5.37 23.46 5.60
CA MET A 1 5.60 22.01 5.56
C MET A 1 7.02 21.76 6.02
N ALA A 2 7.23 20.93 7.03
CA ALA A 2 8.58 20.51 7.43
C ALA A 2 9.09 19.51 6.38
N ALA A 3 10.28 19.74 5.83
CA ALA A 3 10.93 18.77 4.95
C ALA A 3 11.40 17.59 5.80
N PHE A 4 10.97 16.38 5.43
CA PHE A 4 11.42 15.17 6.11
C PHE A 4 12.77 14.74 5.54
N SER A 5 13.65 14.26 6.41
CA SER A 5 14.85 13.55 5.99
C SER A 5 14.45 12.19 5.42
N THR A 6 14.86 11.88 4.20
CA THR A 6 14.64 10.57 3.57
C THR A 6 15.57 9.47 4.10
N LYS A 7 16.49 9.81 5.02
CA LYS A 7 17.40 8.84 5.65
C LYS A 7 16.62 7.87 6.52
N GLY A 8 16.67 6.59 6.19
CA GLY A 8 15.92 5.53 6.87
C GLY A 8 14.54 5.21 6.28
N LEU A 9 14.21 5.79 5.11
CA LEU A 9 13.05 5.38 4.35
C LEU A 9 13.33 4.01 3.70
N THR A 10 12.42 3.06 3.85
CA THR A 10 12.51 1.75 3.20
C THR A 10 11.29 1.52 2.33
N VAL A 11 11.53 0.95 1.15
CA VAL A 11 10.48 0.61 0.19
C VAL A 11 10.38 -0.89 0.06
N TRP A 12 9.17 -1.40 -0.01
CA TRP A 12 8.87 -2.83 -0.10
C TRP A 12 7.89 -3.06 -1.24
N LEU A 13 8.16 -4.07 -2.04
CA LEU A 13 7.31 -4.49 -3.15
C LEU A 13 6.78 -5.90 -2.88
N SER A 14 5.48 -6.13 -3.09
CA SER A 14 4.93 -7.48 -2.94
C SER A 14 5.33 -8.36 -4.11
N GLN A 15 5.66 -9.62 -3.79
CA GLN A 15 5.78 -10.66 -4.79
C GLN A 15 4.40 -11.05 -5.31
N VAL A 16 4.30 -11.46 -6.57
CA VAL A 16 3.12 -12.18 -7.04
C VAL A 16 3.04 -13.50 -6.28
N PRO A 17 1.91 -13.81 -5.69
CA PRO A 17 1.78 -14.99 -4.88
C PRO A 17 2.01 -16.26 -5.70
N GLY A 18 3.17 -16.88 -5.55
CA GLY A 18 3.33 -18.31 -5.83
C GLY A 18 2.60 -19.15 -4.76
N THR A 19 2.51 -18.62 -3.55
CA THR A 19 1.66 -19.08 -2.45
C THR A 19 0.92 -17.88 -1.90
N SER A 20 -0.38 -17.80 -2.12
CA SER A 20 -1.22 -16.79 -1.45
C SER A 20 -1.02 -16.90 0.05
N PRO A 21 -0.70 -15.79 0.74
CA PRO A 21 -0.64 -15.83 2.19
C PRO A 21 -1.99 -16.31 2.74
N THR A 22 -1.95 -17.20 3.72
CA THR A 22 -3.17 -17.80 4.28
C THR A 22 -4.01 -16.71 4.94
N ALA A 23 -5.24 -16.55 4.49
CA ALA A 23 -6.20 -15.67 5.11
C ALA A 23 -6.61 -16.25 6.49
N LYS A 24 -6.64 -15.39 7.51
CA LYS A 24 -7.05 -15.71 8.87
C LYS A 24 -8.47 -15.23 9.10
N THR A 25 -9.28 -16.04 9.76
CA THR A 25 -10.67 -15.70 10.04
C THR A 25 -10.78 -14.65 11.13
N ILE A 26 -11.49 -13.59 10.85
CA ILE A 26 -11.84 -12.55 11.83
C ILE A 26 -13.04 -13.04 12.65
N THR A 27 -12.92 -12.94 13.97
CA THR A 27 -14.02 -13.27 14.89
C THR A 27 -14.78 -12.03 15.35
N ASN A 28 -14.13 -10.87 15.34
CA ASN A 28 -14.76 -9.59 15.64
C ASN A 28 -13.95 -8.43 15.04
N VAL A 29 -14.64 -7.39 14.58
CA VAL A 29 -14.06 -6.08 14.19
C VAL A 29 -14.89 -4.99 14.83
N THR A 30 -14.24 -4.10 15.56
CA THR A 30 -14.94 -2.96 16.18
C THR A 30 -15.27 -1.88 15.15
N ASN A 31 -16.36 -1.15 15.40
CA ASN A 31 -16.72 0.07 14.67
C ASN A 31 -16.06 1.31 15.29
N ALA A 32 -14.74 1.28 15.43
CA ALA A 32 -13.95 2.30 16.10
C ALA A 32 -12.90 2.93 15.15
N LYS A 33 -12.18 3.92 15.68
CA LYS A 33 -11.05 4.57 15.02
C LYS A 33 -9.83 4.59 15.98
N PRO A 34 -8.78 3.81 15.74
CA PRO A 34 -8.70 2.74 14.73
C PRO A 34 -9.64 1.57 15.03
N ALA A 35 -10.04 0.82 14.00
CA ALA A 35 -10.76 -0.43 14.18
C ALA A 35 -9.84 -1.48 14.81
N VAL A 36 -10.38 -2.29 15.71
CA VAL A 36 -9.66 -3.39 16.37
C VAL A 36 -10.21 -4.70 15.84
N VAL A 37 -9.31 -5.55 15.37
CA VAL A 37 -9.61 -6.90 14.87
C VAL A 37 -9.30 -7.91 15.95
N THR A 38 -10.20 -8.90 16.12
CA THR A 38 -10.00 -10.07 16.97
C THR A 38 -9.85 -11.31 16.09
N LEU A 39 -8.84 -12.12 16.37
CA LEU A 39 -8.56 -13.39 15.69
C LEU A 39 -8.68 -14.57 16.68
N SER A 40 -8.35 -15.77 16.23
CA SER A 40 -8.11 -16.91 17.12
C SER A 40 -6.76 -16.79 17.83
N SER A 41 -6.55 -17.51 18.92
CA SER A 41 -5.28 -17.55 19.66
C SER A 41 -4.10 -18.03 18.80
N THR A 42 -4.35 -18.93 17.86
CA THR A 42 -3.30 -19.44 16.96
C THR A 42 -2.99 -18.48 15.83
N ASP A 43 -3.96 -17.68 15.39
CA ASP A 43 -3.82 -16.79 14.26
C ASP A 43 -3.13 -15.47 14.64
N ILE A 44 -3.39 -14.97 15.85
CA ILE A 44 -2.77 -13.72 16.34
C ILE A 44 -1.24 -13.84 16.44
N ALA A 45 -0.73 -14.99 16.82
CA ALA A 45 0.72 -15.25 16.92
C ALA A 45 1.47 -15.06 15.58
N SER A 46 0.76 -15.02 14.46
CA SER A 46 1.34 -14.77 13.12
C SER A 46 1.34 -13.31 12.71
N ILE A 47 0.83 -12.42 13.54
CA ILE A 47 0.77 -10.97 13.30
C ILE A 47 1.75 -10.28 14.23
N ASN A 48 2.61 -9.45 13.68
CA ASN A 48 3.53 -8.62 14.45
C ASN A 48 3.19 -7.14 14.28
N GLN A 49 3.61 -6.33 15.24
CA GLN A 49 3.50 -4.89 15.11
C GLN A 49 4.23 -4.41 13.84
N GLY A 50 3.55 -3.61 13.04
CA GLY A 50 4.09 -3.07 11.81
C GLY A 50 3.89 -3.97 10.59
N ASP A 51 3.29 -5.14 10.72
CA ASP A 51 2.97 -5.98 9.57
C ASP A 51 1.93 -5.30 8.67
N VAL A 52 2.09 -5.53 7.37
CA VAL A 52 1.11 -5.09 6.36
C VAL A 52 0.03 -6.15 6.24
N VAL A 53 -1.20 -5.78 6.49
CA VAL A 53 -2.36 -6.67 6.48
C VAL A 53 -3.44 -6.18 5.54
N SER A 54 -4.07 -7.08 4.82
CA SER A 54 -5.24 -6.82 3.98
C SER A 54 -6.49 -7.38 4.66
N VAL A 55 -7.60 -6.66 4.59
CA VAL A 55 -8.87 -7.02 5.22
C VAL A 55 -9.94 -7.18 4.16
N ALA A 56 -10.79 -8.22 4.29
CA ALA A 56 -11.87 -8.47 3.35
C ALA A 56 -13.06 -9.17 4.03
N GLY A 57 -14.27 -8.96 3.47
CA GLY A 57 -15.48 -9.67 3.87
C GLY A 57 -16.05 -9.30 5.23
N THR A 58 -15.64 -8.15 5.79
CA THR A 58 -16.19 -7.67 7.07
C THR A 58 -17.58 -7.04 6.92
N GLY A 59 -17.99 -6.65 5.71
CA GLY A 59 -19.18 -5.86 5.47
C GLY A 59 -19.04 -4.38 5.86
N ILE A 60 -17.85 -3.97 6.29
CA ILE A 60 -17.53 -2.57 6.61
C ILE A 60 -16.77 -1.97 5.41
N ALA A 61 -17.46 -1.16 4.61
CA ALA A 61 -16.92 -0.61 3.37
C ALA A 61 -15.62 0.21 3.54
N SER A 62 -15.39 0.79 4.72
CA SER A 62 -14.15 1.51 5.02
C SER A 62 -12.96 0.58 5.27
N LEU A 63 -13.18 -0.74 5.46
CA LEU A 63 -12.14 -1.74 5.72
C LEU A 63 -11.97 -2.73 4.59
N ASP A 64 -13.06 -3.16 3.97
CA ASP A 64 -13.06 -4.22 2.96
C ASP A 64 -12.26 -3.86 1.71
N GLY A 65 -11.39 -4.79 1.29
CA GLY A 65 -10.50 -4.62 0.15
C GLY A 65 -9.34 -3.65 0.38
N LYS A 66 -9.13 -3.20 1.63
CA LYS A 66 -8.07 -2.26 1.96
C LYS A 66 -6.93 -2.92 2.74
N THR A 67 -5.81 -2.22 2.71
CA THR A 67 -4.56 -2.64 3.36
C THR A 67 -4.21 -1.65 4.47
N PHE A 68 -3.78 -2.20 5.61
CA PHE A 68 -3.47 -1.45 6.83
C PHE A 68 -2.13 -1.92 7.42
N ILE A 69 -1.63 -1.15 8.39
CA ILE A 69 -0.51 -1.57 9.24
C ILE A 69 -1.09 -2.12 10.54
N ALA A 70 -0.63 -3.30 10.95
CA ALA A 70 -1.00 -3.89 12.22
C ALA A 70 -0.38 -3.10 13.38
N GLY A 71 -1.20 -2.73 14.36
CA GLY A 71 -0.75 -2.21 15.65
C GLY A 71 -0.09 -3.31 16.48
N LEU A 72 0.33 -2.97 17.70
CA LEU A 72 0.87 -3.96 18.64
C LEU A 72 -0.21 -5.01 18.94
N PRO A 73 0.05 -6.31 18.68
CA PRO A 73 -0.87 -7.36 19.03
C PRO A 73 -0.98 -7.55 20.55
N ASP A 74 -2.19 -7.86 21.02
CA ASP A 74 -2.47 -8.30 22.37
C ASP A 74 -2.73 -9.82 22.34
N ASP A 75 -1.77 -10.60 22.79
CA ASP A 75 -1.83 -12.07 22.79
C ASP A 75 -2.80 -12.64 23.84
N VAL A 76 -3.25 -11.82 24.78
CA VAL A 76 -4.23 -12.22 25.80
C VAL A 76 -5.66 -12.00 25.30
N ALA A 77 -5.90 -10.85 24.68
CA ALA A 77 -7.19 -10.51 24.07
C ALA A 77 -7.32 -11.00 22.62
N PHE A 78 -6.23 -11.50 22.02
CA PHE A 78 -6.12 -11.93 20.62
C PHE A 78 -6.51 -10.84 19.62
N THR A 79 -6.12 -9.59 19.91
CA THR A 79 -6.53 -8.42 19.16
C THR A 79 -5.34 -7.61 18.66
N PHE A 80 -5.57 -6.86 17.56
CA PHE A 80 -4.67 -5.79 17.12
C PHE A 80 -5.45 -4.68 16.43
N ALA A 81 -4.91 -3.47 16.49
CA ALA A 81 -5.51 -2.32 15.82
C ALA A 81 -5.09 -2.26 14.35
N LEU A 82 -6.01 -1.91 13.45
CA LEU A 82 -5.74 -1.55 12.06
C LEU A 82 -5.36 -0.07 12.00
N GLN A 83 -4.07 0.22 12.02
CA GLN A 83 -3.57 1.61 12.05
C GLN A 83 -4.04 2.40 10.83
N GLY A 84 -4.53 3.62 11.06
CA GLY A 84 -5.06 4.49 10.00
C GLY A 84 -6.48 4.14 9.52
N SER A 85 -7.11 3.08 10.07
CA SER A 85 -8.49 2.75 9.74
C SER A 85 -9.49 3.65 10.45
N ASP A 86 -10.66 3.81 9.83
CA ASP A 86 -11.83 4.47 10.44
C ASP A 86 -13.08 3.65 10.11
N ALA A 87 -13.57 2.93 11.09
CA ALA A 87 -14.80 2.16 11.00
C ALA A 87 -15.94 2.79 11.82
N SER A 88 -15.74 3.98 12.38
CA SER A 88 -16.70 4.65 13.26
C SER A 88 -18.05 4.98 12.60
N SER A 89 -18.09 5.05 11.27
CA SER A 89 -19.32 5.21 10.49
C SER A 89 -20.10 3.91 10.27
N ALA A 90 -19.53 2.75 10.61
CA ALA A 90 -20.24 1.48 10.49
C ALA A 90 -21.37 1.37 11.53
N PRO A 91 -22.54 0.85 11.15
CA PRO A 91 -23.69 0.79 12.04
C PRO A 91 -23.51 -0.16 13.23
N ALA A 92 -22.63 -1.17 13.08
CA ALA A 92 -22.34 -2.16 14.12
C ALA A 92 -20.96 -2.76 13.93
N PRO A 93 -20.35 -3.36 14.96
CA PRO A 93 -19.19 -4.22 14.84
C PRO A 93 -19.49 -5.42 13.93
N SER A 94 -18.47 -5.94 13.24
CA SER A 94 -18.61 -7.13 12.41
C SER A 94 -18.00 -8.35 13.09
N THR A 95 -18.63 -9.51 12.89
CA THR A 95 -18.15 -10.82 13.37
C THR A 95 -17.69 -11.73 12.23
N THR A 96 -17.56 -11.19 11.03
CA THR A 96 -17.15 -11.92 9.83
C THR A 96 -15.98 -11.23 9.16
N GLY A 97 -15.33 -11.94 8.26
CA GLY A 97 -14.25 -11.42 7.43
C GLY A 97 -12.96 -12.21 7.56
N THR A 98 -11.99 -11.76 6.83
CA THR A 98 -10.64 -12.33 6.83
C THR A 98 -9.59 -11.24 6.89
N VAL A 99 -8.48 -11.52 7.53
CA VAL A 99 -7.25 -10.73 7.46
C VAL A 99 -6.13 -11.59 6.86
N THR A 100 -5.38 -11.00 5.96
CA THR A 100 -4.24 -11.65 5.30
C THR A 100 -2.98 -10.86 5.62
N ASN A 101 -2.00 -11.51 6.27
CA ASN A 101 -0.69 -10.90 6.52
C ASN A 101 0.14 -10.94 5.24
N LEU A 102 0.45 -9.77 4.67
CA LEU A 102 1.21 -9.63 3.43
C LEU A 102 2.72 -9.55 3.66
N GLN A 103 3.19 -9.44 4.92
CA GLN A 103 4.59 -9.18 5.24
C GLN A 103 5.54 -10.25 4.68
N GLY A 104 5.14 -11.53 4.70
CA GLY A 104 5.94 -12.61 4.14
C GLY A 104 6.12 -12.55 2.61
N ASN A 105 5.30 -11.77 1.93
CA ASN A 105 5.35 -11.57 0.48
C ASN A 105 5.96 -10.23 0.08
N LEU A 106 6.44 -9.44 1.02
CA LEU A 106 7.10 -8.17 0.76
C LEU A 106 8.61 -8.38 0.67
N VAL A 107 9.22 -7.86 -0.39
CA VAL A 107 10.68 -7.82 -0.54
C VAL A 107 11.16 -6.38 -0.53
N GLU A 108 12.29 -6.13 0.12
CA GLU A 108 12.88 -4.80 0.15
C GLU A 108 13.31 -4.38 -1.26
N PHE A 109 12.85 -3.21 -1.68
CA PHE A 109 13.13 -2.62 -2.97
C PHE A 109 14.00 -1.38 -2.81
N CYS A 110 15.30 -1.53 -3.12
CA CYS A 110 16.27 -0.46 -2.96
C CYS A 110 16.16 0.55 -4.09
N LEU A 111 15.59 1.72 -3.79
CA LEU A 111 15.43 2.82 -4.73
C LEU A 111 16.30 4.00 -4.35
N SER A 112 16.76 4.77 -5.33
CA SER A 112 17.41 6.07 -5.15
C SER A 112 16.40 7.20 -5.10
N THR A 113 15.33 7.11 -5.90
CA THR A 113 14.23 8.07 -5.90
C THR A 113 12.89 7.37 -6.05
N ILE A 114 11.85 7.99 -5.51
CA ILE A 114 10.46 7.63 -5.69
C ILE A 114 9.62 8.91 -5.68
N ASP A 115 8.91 9.17 -6.77
CA ASP A 115 8.12 10.38 -6.97
C ASP A 115 6.67 10.01 -7.28
N TYR A 116 5.74 10.52 -6.48
CA TYR A 116 4.32 10.36 -6.68
C TYR A 116 3.71 11.56 -7.40
N THR A 117 3.04 11.30 -8.49
CA THR A 117 2.27 12.30 -9.23
C THR A 117 0.79 11.94 -9.19
N GLN A 118 0.00 12.80 -8.56
CA GLN A 118 -1.45 12.66 -8.59
C GLN A 118 -1.98 13.16 -9.94
N SER A 119 -2.74 12.32 -10.63
CA SER A 119 -3.43 12.75 -11.85
C SER A 119 -4.62 13.65 -11.49
N PRO A 120 -4.75 14.83 -12.10
CA PRO A 120 -5.94 15.66 -11.92
C PRO A 120 -7.18 14.95 -12.44
N ALA A 121 -8.34 15.25 -11.88
CA ALA A 121 -9.61 14.82 -12.46
C ALA A 121 -9.73 15.34 -13.89
N GLN A 122 -10.08 14.47 -14.83
CA GLN A 122 -10.34 14.91 -16.20
C GLN A 122 -11.64 15.70 -16.25
N ALA A 123 -11.59 16.89 -16.88
CA ALA A 123 -12.81 17.64 -17.15
C ALA A 123 -13.61 16.92 -18.26
N ILE A 124 -14.85 16.56 -17.95
CA ILE A 124 -15.77 15.98 -18.94
C ILE A 124 -16.58 17.12 -19.55
N SER A 125 -16.43 17.31 -20.86
CA SER A 125 -17.24 18.29 -21.57
C SER A 125 -18.68 17.77 -21.69
N VAL A 126 -19.62 18.50 -21.11
CA VAL A 126 -21.07 18.19 -21.14
C VAL A 126 -21.81 19.32 -21.86
N GLY A 127 -21.19 19.89 -22.88
CA GLY A 127 -21.81 20.97 -23.67
C GLY A 127 -23.23 20.63 -24.06
N THR A 128 -24.16 21.56 -23.75
CA THR A 128 -25.55 21.53 -24.20
C THR A 128 -25.76 22.58 -25.28
N THR A 129 -26.90 22.52 -25.95
CA THR A 129 -27.27 23.58 -26.94
C THR A 129 -27.37 24.96 -26.29
N CYS A 130 -27.59 25.06 -24.99
CA CYS A 130 -27.71 26.31 -24.23
C CYS A 130 -26.37 26.73 -23.58
N ASP A 131 -25.47 25.78 -23.31
CA ASP A 131 -24.13 26.02 -22.76
C ASP A 131 -23.12 25.05 -23.39
N PRO A 132 -22.51 25.42 -24.53
CA PRO A 132 -21.58 24.56 -25.24
C PRO A 132 -20.23 24.40 -24.53
N ALA A 133 -19.94 25.22 -23.52
CA ALA A 133 -18.68 25.21 -22.78
C ALA A 133 -18.79 24.57 -21.39
N ALA A 134 -19.94 23.99 -21.04
CA ALA A 134 -20.13 23.35 -19.74
C ALA A 134 -19.18 22.17 -19.55
N GLN A 135 -18.48 22.15 -18.43
CA GLN A 135 -17.57 21.08 -18.01
C GLN A 135 -17.92 20.64 -16.60
N ILE A 136 -17.90 19.35 -16.37
CA ILE A 136 -17.98 18.75 -15.02
C ILE A 136 -16.67 18.07 -14.69
N ALA A 137 -16.28 18.09 -13.43
CA ALA A 137 -15.13 17.32 -12.97
C ALA A 137 -15.45 15.83 -13.05
N GLY A 138 -14.63 15.07 -13.76
CA GLY A 138 -14.67 13.61 -13.76
C GLY A 138 -14.10 13.04 -12.46
N GLU A 139 -14.09 11.71 -12.37
CA GLU A 139 -13.48 11.04 -11.22
C GLU A 139 -11.96 11.32 -11.16
N PRO A 140 -11.43 11.63 -9.96
CA PRO A 140 -9.99 11.80 -9.78
C PRO A 140 -9.28 10.46 -10.04
N GLN A 141 -8.31 10.45 -10.93
CA GLN A 141 -7.48 9.27 -11.19
C GLN A 141 -6.46 9.05 -10.06
N ALA A 142 -6.05 7.81 -9.87
CA ALA A 142 -5.18 7.44 -8.76
C ALA A 142 -3.73 7.98 -8.89
N GLY A 143 -3.28 8.27 -10.11
CA GLY A 143 -1.95 8.83 -10.37
C GLY A 143 -0.91 7.80 -10.79
N SER A 144 0.36 8.22 -10.77
CA SER A 144 1.51 7.39 -11.12
C SER A 144 2.65 7.57 -10.13
N LEU A 145 3.54 6.57 -10.09
CA LEU A 145 4.80 6.60 -9.36
C LEU A 145 5.94 6.46 -10.36
N SER A 146 6.86 7.41 -10.36
CA SER A 146 8.16 7.29 -11.01
C SER A 146 9.19 6.82 -10.00
N ILE A 147 10.00 5.83 -10.37
CA ILE A 147 11.03 5.26 -9.52
C ILE A 147 12.37 5.24 -10.27
N ALA A 148 13.47 5.37 -9.52
CA ALA A 148 14.79 5.11 -10.05
C ALA A 148 15.66 4.40 -9.01
N GLY A 149 16.63 3.63 -9.49
CA GLY A 149 17.55 2.88 -8.65
C GLY A 149 18.75 2.36 -9.42
N PHE A 150 19.51 1.51 -8.78
CA PHE A 150 20.65 0.83 -9.41
C PHE A 150 20.27 -0.59 -9.78
N VAL A 151 20.75 -1.04 -10.94
CA VAL A 151 20.60 -2.41 -11.41
C VAL A 151 21.40 -3.32 -10.47
N ASP A 152 20.72 -4.19 -9.75
CA ASP A 152 21.36 -5.16 -8.86
C ASP A 152 20.58 -6.47 -8.86
N PHE A 153 21.06 -7.41 -9.66
CA PHE A 153 20.48 -8.75 -9.79
C PHE A 153 20.60 -9.62 -8.51
N ALA A 154 21.37 -9.18 -7.51
CA ALA A 154 21.43 -9.84 -6.21
C ALA A 154 20.30 -9.40 -5.26
N LYS A 155 19.57 -8.33 -5.59
CA LYS A 155 18.49 -7.78 -4.76
C LYS A 155 17.12 -8.33 -5.18
N PRO A 156 16.41 -9.01 -4.26
CA PRO A 156 15.11 -9.61 -4.58
C PRO A 156 14.07 -8.58 -5.04
N GLY A 157 14.10 -7.35 -4.52
CA GLY A 157 13.16 -6.30 -4.94
C GLY A 157 13.34 -5.86 -6.38
N TYR A 158 14.58 -5.77 -6.87
CA TYR A 158 14.84 -5.47 -8.28
C TYR A 158 14.34 -6.61 -9.20
N LEU A 159 14.62 -7.87 -8.82
CA LEU A 159 14.14 -9.02 -9.58
C LEU A 159 12.60 -9.10 -9.60
N GLU A 160 11.95 -8.76 -8.50
CA GLU A 160 10.49 -8.73 -8.45
C GLU A 160 9.91 -7.58 -9.28
N PHE A 161 10.59 -6.43 -9.31
CA PHE A 161 10.20 -5.34 -10.20
C PHE A 161 10.30 -5.75 -11.68
N MET A 162 11.37 -6.45 -12.07
CA MET A 162 11.50 -6.99 -13.44
C MET A 162 10.36 -7.94 -13.79
N LYS A 163 9.99 -8.84 -12.87
CA LYS A 163 8.81 -9.70 -13.07
C LYS A 163 7.51 -8.89 -13.20
N ALA A 164 7.37 -7.81 -12.41
CA ALA A 164 6.19 -6.95 -12.49
C ALA A 164 6.08 -6.22 -13.84
N VAL A 165 7.22 -5.89 -14.45
CA VAL A 165 7.28 -5.34 -15.81
C VAL A 165 6.86 -6.38 -16.85
N ASP A 166 7.28 -7.64 -16.69
CA ASP A 166 7.01 -8.72 -17.63
C ASP A 166 5.55 -9.20 -17.56
N ASP A 167 5.02 -9.39 -16.36
CA ASP A 167 3.69 -9.97 -16.14
C ASP A 167 2.57 -8.92 -16.04
N GLN A 168 2.92 -7.67 -15.78
CA GLN A 168 2.01 -6.53 -15.61
C GLN A 168 0.90 -6.77 -14.58
N LEU A 169 1.14 -7.69 -13.64
CA LEU A 169 0.18 -7.97 -12.58
C LEU A 169 0.26 -6.90 -11.48
N PRO A 170 -0.86 -6.56 -10.85
CA PRO A 170 -0.87 -5.61 -9.74
C PRO A 170 -0.01 -6.08 -8.57
N ARG A 171 0.74 -5.15 -7.98
CA ARG A 171 1.57 -5.32 -6.79
C ARG A 171 1.10 -4.37 -5.69
N THR A 172 1.45 -4.70 -4.46
CA THR A 172 1.37 -3.74 -3.35
C THR A 172 2.76 -3.14 -3.14
N LEU A 173 2.85 -1.81 -3.07
CA LEU A 173 4.09 -1.12 -2.73
C LEU A 173 3.89 -0.39 -1.41
N VAL A 174 4.83 -0.57 -0.49
CA VAL A 174 4.80 0.01 0.85
C VAL A 174 6.06 0.84 1.07
N ILE A 175 5.88 2.09 1.43
CA ILE A 175 6.95 2.98 1.83
C ILE A 175 6.85 3.13 3.35
N ARG A 176 7.84 2.63 4.09
CA ARG A 176 7.94 2.85 5.54
C ARG A 176 8.67 4.15 5.80
N LEU A 177 8.06 4.98 6.61
CA LEU A 177 8.61 6.29 6.99
C LEU A 177 9.58 6.11 8.17
N PRO A 178 10.69 6.88 8.20
CA PRO A 178 11.62 6.82 9.32
C PRO A 178 10.98 7.39 10.60
N THR A 179 11.48 6.96 11.75
CA THR A 179 11.05 7.45 13.08
C THR A 179 11.20 8.97 13.25
N THR A 180 12.09 9.58 12.48
CA THR A 180 12.23 11.04 12.43
C THR A 180 11.05 11.75 11.77
N ALA A 181 10.33 11.06 10.89
CA ALA A 181 9.12 11.60 10.24
C ALA A 181 7.85 11.25 11.05
N VAL A 182 7.83 10.06 11.65
CA VAL A 182 6.73 9.56 12.47
C VAL A 182 7.32 8.97 13.76
N PRO A 183 7.23 9.67 14.90
CA PRO A 183 7.90 9.26 16.12
C PRO A 183 7.52 7.89 16.65
N SER A 184 6.31 7.41 16.33
CA SER A 184 5.87 6.05 16.67
C SER A 184 6.65 4.93 15.95
N GLY A 185 7.37 5.27 14.86
CA GLY A 185 8.06 4.30 14.00
C GLY A 185 7.14 3.45 13.11
N ASN A 186 5.83 3.67 13.17
CA ASN A 186 4.83 2.86 12.46
C ASN A 186 4.21 3.58 11.25
N GLY A 187 4.79 4.73 10.85
CA GLY A 187 4.31 5.46 9.69
C GLY A 187 4.60 4.72 8.38
N ALA A 188 3.61 4.68 7.50
CA ALA A 188 3.77 4.11 6.18
C ALA A 188 2.86 4.80 5.15
N ILE A 189 3.28 4.75 3.89
CA ILE A 189 2.43 5.05 2.73
C ILE A 189 2.25 3.74 1.99
N ILE A 190 1.02 3.30 1.85
CA ILE A 190 0.68 2.05 1.20
C ILE A 190 0.00 2.35 -0.13
N TYR A 191 0.55 1.80 -1.20
CA TYR A 191 -0.03 1.78 -2.53
C TYR A 191 -0.55 0.36 -2.79
N PRO A 192 -1.86 0.10 -2.56
CA PRO A 192 -2.38 -1.27 -2.52
C PRO A 192 -2.41 -1.95 -3.89
N SER A 193 -2.43 -1.17 -4.96
CA SER A 193 -2.43 -1.69 -6.33
C SER A 193 -1.58 -0.80 -7.22
N VAL A 194 -0.39 -1.26 -7.56
CA VAL A 194 0.52 -0.64 -8.52
C VAL A 194 0.82 -1.62 -9.64
N THR A 195 0.76 -1.17 -10.89
CA THR A 195 1.09 -1.97 -12.07
C THR A 195 2.26 -1.32 -12.78
N ALA A 196 3.33 -2.07 -13.05
CA ALA A 196 4.49 -1.57 -13.76
C ALA A 196 4.11 -1.27 -15.22
N THR A 197 4.38 -0.04 -15.68
CA THR A 197 3.98 0.43 -17.03
C THR A 197 5.16 0.92 -17.85
N GLY A 198 6.29 1.18 -17.21
CA GLY A 198 7.48 1.66 -17.89
C GLY A 198 8.75 1.13 -17.23
N TYR A 199 9.76 0.87 -18.06
CA TYR A 199 11.08 0.44 -17.62
C TYR A 199 12.15 0.88 -18.63
N SER A 200 13.26 1.39 -18.12
CA SER A 200 14.47 1.61 -18.93
C SER A 200 15.72 1.44 -18.09
N GLU A 201 16.80 0.98 -18.71
CA GLU A 201 18.13 0.87 -18.10
C GLU A 201 19.11 1.81 -18.77
N SER A 202 20.08 2.26 -18.01
CA SER A 202 21.19 3.09 -18.47
C SER A 202 22.52 2.53 -17.99
N TYR A 203 23.42 2.25 -18.92
CA TYR A 203 24.76 1.71 -18.68
C TYR A 203 25.80 2.74 -19.07
N GLY A 204 26.47 3.34 -18.09
CA GLY A 204 27.58 4.27 -18.31
C GLY A 204 28.93 3.56 -18.23
N VAL A 205 29.89 3.98 -19.05
CA VAL A 205 31.29 3.55 -18.90
C VAL A 205 31.82 4.15 -17.61
N ASN A 206 32.29 3.33 -16.69
CA ASN A 206 32.76 3.71 -15.34
C ASN A 206 31.66 4.27 -14.42
N ALA A 207 30.39 3.97 -14.67
CA ALA A 207 29.28 4.34 -13.79
C ALA A 207 28.50 3.07 -13.39
N ALA A 208 27.82 3.14 -12.23
CA ALA A 208 26.89 2.09 -11.87
C ALA A 208 25.73 2.05 -12.87
N ALA A 209 25.32 0.84 -13.27
CA ALA A 209 24.12 0.68 -14.07
C ALA A 209 22.90 1.17 -13.29
N ALA A 210 22.09 2.00 -13.90
CA ALA A 210 20.89 2.56 -13.28
C ALA A 210 19.63 2.13 -14.05
N PHE A 211 18.51 2.10 -13.36
CA PHE A 211 17.21 1.90 -13.99
C PHE A 211 16.24 3.01 -13.60
N THR A 212 15.27 3.23 -14.45
CA THR A 212 14.07 4.00 -14.15
C THR A 212 12.85 3.16 -14.47
N GLY A 213 11.77 3.38 -13.73
CA GLY A 213 10.51 2.67 -13.94
C GLY A 213 9.32 3.53 -13.59
N GLU A 214 8.18 3.13 -14.08
CA GLU A 214 6.90 3.77 -13.79
C GLU A 214 5.87 2.73 -13.35
N PHE A 215 5.08 3.11 -12.35
CA PHE A 215 3.89 2.38 -11.96
C PHE A 215 2.66 3.26 -12.17
N THR A 216 1.63 2.65 -12.73
CA THR A 216 0.28 3.21 -12.70
C THR A 216 -0.43 2.72 -11.45
N LEU A 217 -1.14 3.60 -10.77
CA LEU A 217 -1.87 3.27 -9.55
C LEU A 217 -3.30 2.82 -9.91
N GLY A 218 -3.72 1.67 -9.39
CA GLY A 218 -5.11 1.21 -9.47
C GLY A 218 -6.00 1.88 -8.44
N THR A 219 -5.43 2.31 -7.31
CA THR A 219 -6.15 2.96 -6.22
C THR A 219 -5.29 4.06 -5.59
N LYS A 220 -5.94 5.00 -4.90
CA LYS A 220 -5.22 6.05 -4.16
C LYS A 220 -4.38 5.45 -3.03
N PRO A 221 -3.24 6.08 -2.70
CA PRO A 221 -2.42 5.67 -1.58
C PRO A 221 -3.16 5.83 -0.24
N THR A 222 -2.85 4.94 0.70
CA THR A 222 -3.30 5.03 2.09
C THR A 222 -2.13 5.53 2.94
N TYR A 223 -2.36 6.60 3.69
CA TYR A 223 -1.37 7.17 4.59
C TYR A 223 -1.63 6.69 6.03
N VAL A 224 -0.65 6.05 6.63
CA VAL A 224 -0.65 5.66 8.04
C VAL A 224 0.38 6.53 8.75
N LEU A 225 -0.09 7.52 9.50
CA LEU A 225 0.74 8.52 10.20
C LEU A 225 0.37 8.49 11.69
N THR A 226 0.76 7.42 12.39
CA THR A 226 0.45 7.20 13.83
C THR A 226 1.69 7.34 14.70
#